data_01cad14cb35060f61987ca5f28c5d593
#
_entry.id   01cad14cb35060f61987ca5f28c5d593
#
_cell.length_a   1.000
_cell.length_b   1.000
_cell.length_c   1.000
_cell.angle_alpha   90.00
_cell.angle_beta   90.00
_cell.angle_gamma   90.00
#
_symmetry.space_group_name_H-M   'P 1'
#
loop_
_entity.id
_entity.type
_entity.pdbx_description
1 polymer ?
#
loop_
_entity_poly.entity_id
_entity_poly.type
_entity_poly.pdbx_seq_one_letter_code
_entity_poly.pdbx_strand_id
1 'polypeptide(L)'
;MIRQQPDIVIPRSVEMPPSRLTHAKNGVRIYTLSSNDFEVVRFTFVFKAGSSLQTKPFAASSTANMLGEGSTSLTAQEIAETLDFYGSNYDANIDRDYAYLSFVSLSKFFNETANVAREVILHPSFNDKELQIYCSKRK
;
A
#
# COMPACT_ATOMS: atom_id res chain seq x y z
N MET A 1 -3.35 43.17 -8.66
CA MET A 1 -2.08 42.73 -9.26
C MET A 1 -2.33 41.46 -10.08
N ILE A 2 -2.19 41.54 -11.40
CA ILE A 2 -2.28 40.36 -12.26
C ILE A 2 -0.93 39.63 -12.10
N ARG A 3 -0.94 38.42 -11.52
CA ARG A 3 0.27 37.59 -11.47
C ARG A 3 0.61 37.14 -12.89
N GLN A 4 1.80 37.47 -13.34
CA GLN A 4 2.31 37.01 -14.62
C GLN A 4 2.38 35.47 -14.59
N GLN A 5 1.87 34.81 -15.63
CA GLN A 5 1.93 33.37 -15.77
C GLN A 5 3.42 32.95 -15.87
N PRO A 6 3.85 31.93 -15.11
CA PRO A 6 5.21 31.44 -15.22
C PRO A 6 5.49 30.87 -16.63
N ASP A 7 6.73 31.01 -17.08
CA ASP A 7 7.15 30.48 -18.37
C ASP A 7 7.02 28.96 -18.41
N ILE A 8 6.47 28.44 -19.51
CA ILE A 8 6.36 27.00 -19.73
C ILE A 8 7.72 26.50 -20.22
N VAL A 9 8.42 25.75 -19.39
CA VAL A 9 9.67 25.10 -19.76
C VAL A 9 9.38 23.64 -20.09
N ILE A 10 9.57 23.26 -21.35
CA ILE A 10 9.45 21.86 -21.78
C ILE A 10 10.79 21.17 -21.48
N PRO A 11 10.84 20.14 -20.62
CA PRO A 11 12.08 19.43 -20.34
C PRO A 11 12.58 18.71 -21.60
N ARG A 12 13.86 18.88 -21.92
CA ARG A 12 14.49 18.25 -23.09
C ARG A 12 14.78 16.76 -22.88
N SER A 13 14.91 16.33 -21.63
CA SER A 13 15.13 14.94 -21.24
C SER A 13 14.47 14.68 -19.88
N VAL A 14 13.98 13.48 -19.69
CA VAL A 14 13.50 12.98 -18.40
C VAL A 14 14.41 11.83 -18.01
N GLU A 15 15.19 11.99 -16.97
CA GLU A 15 16.04 10.92 -16.42
C GLU A 15 15.28 10.20 -15.30
N MET A 16 15.09 8.88 -15.45
CA MET A 16 14.53 8.07 -14.39
C MET A 16 15.65 7.57 -13.48
N PRO A 17 15.50 7.70 -12.14
CA PRO A 17 16.50 7.16 -11.22
C PRO A 17 16.64 5.64 -11.40
N PRO A 18 17.87 5.10 -11.35
CA PRO A 18 18.09 3.66 -11.49
C PRO A 18 17.51 2.91 -10.30
N SER A 19 16.82 1.79 -10.57
CA SER A 19 16.38 0.90 -9.52
C SER A 19 17.51 0.01 -9.05
N ARG A 20 17.61 -0.24 -7.73
CA ARG A 20 18.54 -1.17 -7.11
C ARG A 20 17.79 -2.42 -6.67
N LEU A 21 18.23 -3.59 -7.14
CA LEU A 21 17.72 -4.88 -6.68
C LEU A 21 18.58 -5.41 -5.52
N THR A 22 17.93 -5.78 -4.43
CA THR A 22 18.52 -6.49 -3.29
C THR A 22 17.64 -7.69 -2.92
N HIS A 23 18.18 -8.59 -2.10
CA HIS A 23 17.43 -9.75 -1.61
C HIS A 23 17.42 -9.75 -0.08
N ALA A 24 16.25 -9.97 0.49
CA ALA A 24 16.13 -10.24 1.92
C ALA A 24 16.69 -11.64 2.26
N LYS A 25 16.94 -11.89 3.54
CA LYS A 25 17.47 -13.20 4.01
C LYS A 25 16.59 -14.39 3.62
N ASN A 26 15.28 -14.16 3.48
CA ASN A 26 14.29 -15.17 3.08
C ASN A 26 14.11 -15.28 1.54
N GLY A 27 14.97 -14.62 0.74
CA GLY A 27 14.92 -14.65 -0.72
C GLY A 27 13.96 -13.67 -1.38
N VAL A 28 13.20 -12.89 -0.62
CA VAL A 28 12.30 -11.86 -1.19
C VAL A 28 13.11 -10.80 -1.92
N ARG A 29 12.72 -10.49 -3.15
CA ARG A 29 13.31 -9.43 -3.97
C ARG A 29 12.82 -8.07 -3.53
N ILE A 30 13.75 -7.15 -3.34
CA ILE A 30 13.46 -5.76 -2.95
C ILE A 30 14.02 -4.85 -4.04
N TYR A 31 13.13 -4.11 -4.69
CA TYR A 31 13.49 -3.07 -5.66
C TYR A 31 13.39 -1.72 -4.98
N THR A 32 14.49 -0.98 -4.97
CA THR A 32 14.55 0.34 -4.34
C THR A 32 14.84 1.40 -5.40
N LEU A 33 14.02 2.47 -5.41
CA LEU A 33 14.30 3.71 -6.11
C LEU A 33 14.44 4.80 -5.05
N SER A 34 15.53 5.55 -5.08
CA SER A 34 15.77 6.63 -4.12
C SER A 34 15.80 7.97 -4.83
N SER A 35 15.12 8.96 -4.26
CA SER A 35 15.28 10.38 -4.57
C SER A 35 15.53 11.11 -3.26
N ASN A 36 16.41 12.10 -3.30
CA ASN A 36 16.72 12.93 -2.13
C ASN A 36 15.78 14.15 -2.02
N ASP A 37 14.86 14.31 -2.97
CA ASP A 37 14.02 15.49 -3.07
C ASP A 37 12.78 15.44 -2.19
N PHE A 38 12.45 14.27 -1.66
CA PHE A 38 11.21 14.06 -0.90
C PHE A 38 11.46 13.33 0.42
N GLU A 39 10.82 13.81 1.48
CA GLU A 39 10.79 13.14 2.79
C GLU A 39 9.65 12.13 2.91
N VAL A 40 9.32 11.46 1.81
CA VAL A 40 8.23 10.49 1.72
C VAL A 40 8.77 9.16 1.24
N VAL A 41 8.33 8.09 1.87
CA VAL A 41 8.62 6.71 1.45
C VAL A 41 7.32 6.05 1.03
N ARG A 42 7.32 5.46 -0.17
CA ARG A 42 6.30 4.48 -0.56
C ARG A 42 6.94 3.10 -0.57
N PHE A 43 6.30 2.15 0.08
CA PHE A 43 6.68 0.74 -0.01
C PHE A 43 5.46 -0.10 -0.37
N THR A 44 5.67 -1.01 -1.32
CA THR A 44 4.60 -1.84 -1.89
C THR A 44 4.99 -3.30 -1.81
N PHE A 45 4.13 -4.10 -1.21
CA PHE A 45 4.21 -5.56 -1.25
C PHE A 45 3.44 -6.06 -2.47
N VAL A 46 4.10 -6.90 -3.27
CA VAL A 46 3.52 -7.47 -4.49
C VAL A 46 3.42 -8.97 -4.32
N PHE A 47 2.19 -9.49 -4.40
CA PHE A 47 1.89 -10.90 -4.27
C PHE A 47 1.38 -11.45 -5.60
N LYS A 48 1.81 -12.65 -5.98
CA LYS A 48 1.24 -13.37 -7.11
C LYS A 48 -0.12 -13.96 -6.71
N ALA A 49 -1.11 -13.10 -6.57
CA ALA A 49 -2.44 -13.40 -6.02
C ALA A 49 -3.55 -12.57 -6.72
N GLY A 50 -3.39 -12.36 -8.02
CA GLY A 50 -4.35 -11.62 -8.82
C GLY A 50 -5.64 -12.40 -9.12
N SER A 51 -6.56 -11.75 -9.82
CA SER A 51 -7.88 -12.30 -10.11
C SER A 51 -7.84 -13.56 -11.00
N SER A 52 -6.76 -13.79 -11.76
CA SER A 52 -6.60 -15.02 -12.55
C SER A 52 -6.36 -16.29 -11.73
N LEU A 53 -5.92 -16.14 -10.47
CA LEU A 53 -5.62 -17.25 -9.57
C LEU A 53 -6.75 -17.55 -8.57
N GLN A 54 -7.81 -16.75 -8.55
CA GLN A 54 -8.92 -16.94 -7.62
C GLN A 54 -9.78 -18.16 -8.02
N THR A 55 -10.19 -18.95 -7.03
CA THR A 55 -11.07 -20.10 -7.21
C THR A 55 -12.57 -19.74 -7.16
N LYS A 56 -12.89 -18.58 -6.55
CA LYS A 56 -14.25 -18.05 -6.43
C LYS A 56 -14.27 -16.61 -6.94
N PRO A 57 -15.34 -16.19 -7.64
CA PRO A 57 -15.49 -14.80 -8.06
C PRO A 57 -15.32 -13.83 -6.88
N PHE A 58 -14.61 -12.74 -7.11
CA PHE A 58 -14.31 -11.68 -6.13
C PHE A 58 -13.45 -12.07 -4.92
N ALA A 59 -12.99 -13.33 -4.80
CA ALA A 59 -12.18 -13.75 -3.65
C ALA A 59 -10.91 -12.91 -3.51
N ALA A 60 -10.17 -12.68 -4.59
CA ALA A 60 -8.94 -11.89 -4.56
C ALA A 60 -9.21 -10.44 -4.08
N SER A 61 -10.21 -9.76 -4.67
CA SER A 61 -10.53 -8.38 -4.30
C SER A 61 -11.09 -8.25 -2.89
N SER A 62 -11.93 -9.21 -2.47
CA SER A 62 -12.44 -9.21 -1.10
C SER A 62 -11.32 -9.43 -0.09
N THR A 63 -10.41 -10.39 -0.34
CA THR A 63 -9.26 -10.62 0.53
C THR A 63 -8.41 -9.37 0.68
N ALA A 64 -8.03 -8.71 -0.41
CA ALA A 64 -7.20 -7.52 -0.34
C ALA A 64 -7.88 -6.36 0.40
N ASN A 65 -9.16 -6.14 0.14
CA ASN A 65 -9.90 -5.07 0.84
C ASN A 65 -10.11 -5.41 2.33
N MET A 66 -10.25 -6.68 2.69
CA MET A 66 -10.44 -7.10 4.08
C MET A 66 -9.15 -7.09 4.91
N LEU A 67 -7.97 -7.06 4.29
CA LEU A 67 -6.70 -7.01 5.03
C LEU A 67 -6.60 -5.78 5.94
N GLY A 68 -7.10 -4.62 5.50
CA GLY A 68 -7.11 -3.38 6.30
C GLY A 68 -8.22 -3.32 7.36
N GLU A 69 -9.16 -4.27 7.35
CA GLU A 69 -10.34 -4.26 8.24
C GLU A 69 -10.08 -4.93 9.60
N GLY A 70 -8.82 -5.09 9.97
CA GLY A 70 -8.39 -5.55 11.29
C GLY A 70 -7.34 -6.65 11.26
N SER A 71 -6.59 -6.75 12.34
CA SER A 71 -5.63 -7.80 12.61
C SER A 71 -6.01 -8.57 13.88
N THR A 72 -5.21 -9.55 14.28
CA THR A 72 -5.40 -10.27 15.55
C THR A 72 -5.18 -9.38 16.77
N SER A 73 -4.47 -8.26 16.62
CA SER A 73 -4.09 -7.34 17.70
C SER A 73 -4.70 -5.94 17.57
N LEU A 74 -5.13 -5.53 16.38
CA LEU A 74 -5.66 -4.20 16.10
C LEU A 74 -7.00 -4.30 15.38
N THR A 75 -7.94 -3.48 15.80
CA THR A 75 -9.21 -3.26 15.08
C THR A 75 -8.99 -2.41 13.83
N ALA A 76 -9.96 -2.41 12.90
CA ALA A 76 -9.95 -1.53 11.73
C ALA A 76 -9.79 -0.05 12.12
N GLN A 77 -10.48 0.36 13.19
CA GLN A 77 -10.41 1.73 13.70
C GLN A 77 -9.02 2.08 14.22
N GLU A 78 -8.40 1.22 15.02
CA GLU A 78 -7.04 1.44 15.56
C GLU A 78 -6.00 1.49 14.44
N ILE A 79 -6.14 0.66 13.39
CA ILE A 79 -5.29 0.72 12.20
C ILE A 79 -5.43 2.09 11.51
N ALA A 80 -6.66 2.53 11.25
CA ALA A 80 -6.93 3.81 10.60
C ALA A 80 -6.41 4.99 11.43
N GLU A 81 -6.73 5.04 12.73
CA GLU A 81 -6.27 6.09 13.66
C GLU A 81 -4.73 6.15 13.75
N THR A 82 -4.08 4.98 13.75
CA THR A 82 -2.61 4.91 13.79
C THR A 82 -2.00 5.46 12.50
N LEU A 83 -2.54 5.07 11.34
CA LEU A 83 -2.06 5.59 10.05
C LEU A 83 -2.29 7.10 9.93
N ASP A 84 -3.48 7.58 10.32
CA ASP A 84 -3.83 9.00 10.29
C ASP A 84 -2.93 9.82 11.23
N PHE A 85 -2.65 9.31 12.43
CA PHE A 85 -1.76 9.97 13.39
C PHE A 85 -0.34 10.20 12.84
N TYR A 86 0.19 9.23 12.08
CA TYR A 86 1.50 9.36 11.44
C TYR A 86 1.45 10.00 10.04
N GLY A 87 0.28 10.43 9.58
CA GLY A 87 0.09 10.96 8.22
C GLY A 87 0.44 9.93 7.14
N SER A 88 0.18 8.67 7.42
CA SER A 88 0.44 7.55 6.54
C SER A 88 -0.83 7.13 5.80
N ASN A 89 -0.66 6.49 4.65
CA ASN A 89 -1.78 5.97 3.88
C ASN A 89 -1.55 4.52 3.49
N TYR A 90 -2.64 3.75 3.44
CA TYR A 90 -2.69 2.37 2.98
C TYR A 90 -3.63 2.24 1.79
N ASP A 91 -3.21 1.49 0.78
CA ASP A 91 -4.00 1.18 -0.40
C ASP A 91 -3.81 -0.29 -0.79
N ALA A 92 -4.91 -0.96 -1.11
CA ALA A 92 -4.91 -2.33 -1.60
C ALA A 92 -5.51 -2.37 -3.01
N ASN A 93 -4.75 -2.91 -3.95
CA ASN A 93 -5.17 -3.01 -5.34
C ASN A 93 -4.91 -4.41 -5.89
N ILE A 94 -5.70 -4.82 -6.87
CA ILE A 94 -5.58 -6.11 -7.55
C ILE A 94 -5.70 -5.93 -9.04
N ASP A 95 -4.79 -6.53 -9.77
CA ASP A 95 -4.91 -6.74 -11.20
C ASP A 95 -5.19 -8.22 -11.52
N ARG A 96 -4.96 -8.60 -12.77
CA ARG A 96 -5.15 -9.96 -13.23
C ARG A 96 -4.20 -10.96 -12.57
N ASP A 97 -2.94 -10.60 -12.39
CA ASP A 97 -1.86 -11.51 -12.00
C ASP A 97 -1.37 -11.27 -10.57
N TYR A 98 -1.50 -10.03 -10.07
CA TYR A 98 -0.90 -9.61 -8.80
C TYR A 98 -1.89 -8.89 -7.89
N ALA A 99 -1.61 -8.96 -6.59
CA ALA A 99 -2.18 -8.11 -5.56
C ALA A 99 -1.08 -7.18 -5.02
N TYR A 100 -1.44 -5.92 -4.80
CA TYR A 100 -0.53 -4.85 -4.35
C TYR A 100 -1.05 -4.28 -3.05
N LEU A 101 -0.21 -4.25 -2.04
CA LEU A 101 -0.48 -3.56 -0.79
C LEU A 101 0.55 -2.45 -0.65
N SER A 102 0.11 -1.20 -0.79
CA SER A 102 0.96 -0.03 -0.80
C SER A 102 0.76 0.78 0.46
N PHE A 103 1.85 1.23 1.04
CA PHE A 103 1.88 2.15 2.16
C PHE A 103 2.70 3.37 1.76
N VAL A 104 2.21 4.54 2.14
CA VAL A 104 2.91 5.81 1.97
C VAL A 104 3.10 6.42 3.35
N SER A 105 4.30 6.87 3.66
CA SER A 105 4.64 7.44 4.96
C SER A 105 5.67 8.55 4.81
N LEU A 106 5.72 9.46 5.77
CA LEU A 106 6.89 10.31 5.94
C LEU A 106 8.09 9.43 6.35
N SER A 107 9.28 9.74 5.84
CA SER A 107 10.50 8.95 6.10
C SER A 107 10.78 8.77 7.59
N LYS A 108 10.51 9.80 8.40
CA LYS A 108 10.68 9.77 9.86
C LYS A 108 9.72 8.81 10.59
N PHE A 109 8.59 8.47 9.99
CA PHE A 109 7.57 7.56 10.56
C PHE A 109 7.51 6.21 9.82
N PHE A 110 8.54 5.90 9.04
CA PHE A 110 8.60 4.65 8.27
C PHE A 110 8.45 3.41 9.16
N ASN A 111 9.12 3.37 10.31
CA ASN A 111 9.10 2.20 11.19
C ASN A 111 7.71 1.95 11.78
N GLU A 112 7.02 3.01 12.19
CA GLU A 112 5.66 2.95 12.75
C GLU A 112 4.68 2.43 11.69
N THR A 113 4.73 3.00 10.49
CA THR A 113 3.91 2.53 9.36
C THR A 113 4.25 1.10 8.93
N ALA A 114 5.54 0.73 8.95
CA ALA A 114 5.96 -0.63 8.63
C ALA A 114 5.47 -1.65 9.67
N ASN A 115 5.35 -1.27 10.95
CA ASN A 115 4.75 -2.12 11.97
C ASN A 115 3.25 -2.35 11.71
N VAL A 116 2.50 -1.32 11.32
CA VAL A 116 1.10 -1.49 10.90
C VAL A 116 1.01 -2.40 9.67
N ALA A 117 1.86 -2.18 8.67
CA ALA A 117 1.91 -3.03 7.48
C ALA A 117 2.18 -4.50 7.83
N ARG A 118 3.09 -4.75 8.78
CA ARG A 118 3.37 -6.10 9.29
C ARG A 118 2.14 -6.74 9.92
N GLU A 119 1.41 -6.02 10.77
CA GLU A 119 0.20 -6.52 11.41
C GLU A 119 -0.88 -6.87 10.37
N VAL A 120 -1.14 -5.95 9.44
CA VAL A 120 -2.14 -6.13 8.37
C VAL A 120 -1.81 -7.34 7.47
N ILE A 121 -0.53 -7.55 7.15
CA ILE A 121 -0.12 -8.60 6.21
C ILE A 121 0.05 -9.95 6.88
N LEU A 122 0.64 -10.02 8.08
CA LEU A 122 1.01 -11.28 8.71
C LEU A 122 -0.06 -11.81 9.66
N HIS A 123 -0.92 -10.94 10.18
CA HIS A 123 -1.89 -11.28 11.22
C HIS A 123 -3.31 -10.78 10.94
N PRO A 124 -3.82 -10.85 9.68
CA PRO A 124 -5.17 -10.37 9.37
C PRO A 124 -6.23 -11.19 10.12
N SER A 125 -7.28 -10.53 10.61
CA SER A 125 -8.35 -11.19 11.37
C SER A 125 -9.47 -11.75 10.49
N PHE A 126 -9.71 -11.16 9.29
CA PHE A 126 -10.84 -11.51 8.39
C PHE A 126 -12.17 -11.66 9.12
N ASN A 127 -12.53 -10.65 9.92
CA ASN A 127 -13.71 -10.69 10.78
C ASN A 127 -15.00 -10.79 9.95
N ASP A 128 -15.89 -11.73 10.31
CA ASP A 128 -17.16 -11.97 9.61
C ASP A 128 -18.08 -10.74 9.61
N LYS A 129 -18.08 -9.94 10.66
CA LYS A 129 -18.86 -8.71 10.76
C LYS A 129 -18.40 -7.68 9.72
N GLU A 130 -17.10 -7.47 9.61
CA GLU A 130 -16.52 -6.56 8.62
C GLU A 130 -16.75 -7.07 7.19
N LEU A 131 -16.66 -8.38 6.97
CA LEU A 131 -17.01 -8.99 5.68
C LEU A 131 -18.49 -8.75 5.31
N GLN A 132 -19.41 -8.85 6.25
CA GLN A 132 -20.83 -8.55 6.01
C GLN A 132 -21.04 -7.07 5.65
N ILE A 133 -20.36 -6.14 6.35
CA ILE A 133 -20.40 -4.71 6.05
C ILE A 133 -19.83 -4.46 4.63
N TYR A 134 -18.70 -5.06 4.31
CA TYR A 134 -18.10 -4.96 2.98
C TYR A 134 -19.03 -5.46 1.88
N CYS A 135 -19.64 -6.62 2.05
CA CYS A 135 -20.60 -7.19 1.09
C CYS A 135 -21.86 -6.33 0.94
N SER A 136 -22.36 -5.73 2.03
CA SER A 136 -23.55 -4.86 1.99
C SER A 136 -23.34 -3.57 1.22
N LYS A 137 -22.14 -3.02 1.24
CA LYS A 137 -21.75 -1.80 0.51
C LYS A 137 -21.58 -2.02 -1.01
N ARG A 138 -21.51 -3.26 -1.45
CA ARG A 138 -21.28 -3.64 -2.87
C ARG A 138 -22.51 -4.23 -3.57
N LYS A 139 -23.65 -4.21 -2.94
CA LYS A 139 -24.95 -4.51 -3.56
C LYS A 139 -25.51 -3.25 -4.23
#